data_831c17ea749391745729a339fd9ba49e
#
_entry.id   831c17ea749391745729a339fd9ba49e
#
_cell.length_a   1.000
_cell.length_b   1.000
_cell.length_c   1.000
_cell.angle_alpha   90.00
_cell.angle_beta   90.00
_cell.angle_gamma   90.00
#
_symmetry.space_group_name_H-M   'P 1'
#
loop_
_entity.id
_entity.type
_entity.pdbx_description
1 polymer ?
#
loop_
_entity_poly.entity_id
_entity_poly.type
_entity_poly.pdbx_seq_one_letter_code
_entity_poly.pdbx_strand_id
1 'polypeptide(L)'
;MPGMNERFVSNGLSLACHIARPSGEIEAGPAVIMCHGFPIASLDAQRAGGTFPQLMDRTANELGCVAMTFNFRGCGESEGDFSLQGWVDDLRNAIAHVLGLHRPSGVILLGTNTGGSIAICVAADDPRVCAAGLLSPRADFDDWADHPRRFLEHAREIGAIHHRQFPPSVEEWAREFRRFRPVASARRFAPRPMLVMHG
;
A
#
# COMPACT_ATOMS: atom_id res chain seq x y z
N MET A 1 3.57 -8.00 -20.47
CA MET A 1 2.90 -8.07 -19.18
C MET A 1 2.05 -6.84 -19.04
N PRO A 2 0.80 -6.91 -18.55
CA PRO A 2 0.06 -5.70 -18.25
C PRO A 2 0.85 -4.93 -17.19
N GLY A 3 1.26 -3.70 -17.53
CA GLY A 3 1.91 -2.77 -16.61
C GLY A 3 0.90 -1.94 -15.85
N MET A 4 1.36 -0.98 -15.07
CA MET A 4 0.49 0.05 -14.50
C MET A 4 -0.05 0.92 -15.66
N ASN A 5 -1.38 0.96 -15.82
CA ASN A 5 -2.03 1.56 -16.99
C ASN A 5 -2.73 2.88 -16.71
N GLU A 6 -2.81 3.24 -15.44
CA GLU A 6 -3.48 4.45 -14.96
C GLU A 6 -2.61 5.16 -13.91
N ARG A 7 -2.99 6.36 -13.52
CA ARG A 7 -2.32 7.14 -12.47
C ARG A 7 -3.36 7.87 -11.64
N PHE A 8 -3.03 8.11 -10.38
CA PHE A 8 -3.80 8.96 -9.48
C PHE A 8 -2.88 9.91 -8.72
N VAL A 9 -3.45 10.97 -8.15
CA VAL A 9 -2.70 11.98 -7.41
C VAL A 9 -2.77 11.69 -5.92
N SER A 10 -1.61 11.68 -5.26
CA SER A 10 -1.46 11.57 -3.81
C SER A 10 -0.57 12.71 -3.31
N ASN A 11 -1.16 13.70 -2.61
CA ASN A 11 -0.45 14.86 -2.06
C ASN A 11 0.47 15.56 -3.07
N GLY A 12 -0.03 15.74 -4.31
CA GLY A 12 0.70 16.40 -5.39
C GLY A 12 1.65 15.48 -6.18
N LEU A 13 1.85 14.23 -5.76
CA LEU A 13 2.64 13.22 -6.48
C LEU A 13 1.74 12.40 -7.41
N SER A 14 2.25 12.08 -8.58
CA SER A 14 1.60 11.19 -9.53
C SER A 14 2.02 9.74 -9.25
N LEU A 15 1.07 8.89 -8.84
CA LEU A 15 1.32 7.49 -8.53
C LEU A 15 0.76 6.58 -9.62
N ALA A 16 1.56 5.59 -10.02
CA ALA A 16 1.17 4.60 -11.01
C ALA A 16 0.26 3.55 -10.39
N CYS A 17 -0.83 3.20 -11.07
CA CYS A 17 -1.77 2.17 -10.64
C CYS A 17 -2.30 1.34 -11.80
N HIS A 18 -2.86 0.19 -11.46
CA HIS A 18 -3.65 -0.64 -12.35
C HIS A 18 -5.03 -0.84 -11.74
N ILE A 19 -6.06 -0.46 -12.49
CA ILE A 19 -7.45 -0.65 -12.09
C ILE A 19 -8.07 -1.68 -13.02
N ALA A 20 -8.37 -2.83 -12.46
CA ALA A 20 -9.07 -3.92 -13.11
C ALA A 20 -10.57 -3.78 -12.92
N ARG A 21 -11.32 -3.99 -14.00
CA ARG A 21 -12.77 -4.00 -14.03
C ARG A 21 -13.24 -5.34 -14.55
N PRO A 22 -14.32 -5.94 -14.03
CA PRO A 22 -14.83 -7.20 -14.53
C PRO A 22 -15.29 -7.03 -15.99
N SER A 23 -15.22 -8.11 -16.77
CA SER A 23 -15.70 -8.13 -18.16
C SER A 23 -17.24 -8.06 -18.27
N GLY A 24 -17.95 -8.35 -17.17
CA GLY A 24 -19.40 -8.27 -17.02
C GLY A 24 -19.86 -7.02 -16.26
N GLU A 25 -21.08 -7.07 -15.76
CA GLU A 25 -21.60 -6.03 -14.86
C GLU A 25 -20.81 -6.00 -13.55
N ILE A 26 -20.60 -4.79 -13.02
CA ILE A 26 -19.99 -4.62 -11.70
C ILE A 26 -21.07 -4.94 -10.66
N GLU A 27 -20.83 -5.96 -9.86
CA GLU A 27 -21.72 -6.30 -8.78
C GLU A 27 -21.67 -5.22 -7.67
N ALA A 28 -22.82 -5.03 -7.00
CA ALA A 28 -22.92 -4.10 -5.89
C ALA A 28 -22.16 -4.67 -4.68
N GLY A 29 -20.88 -4.34 -4.55
CA GLY A 29 -20.00 -4.85 -3.51
C GLY A 29 -18.81 -3.94 -3.22
N PRO A 30 -17.92 -4.33 -2.32
CA PRO A 30 -16.69 -3.61 -2.04
C PRO A 30 -15.69 -3.74 -3.19
N ALA A 31 -14.85 -2.72 -3.36
CA ALA A 31 -13.66 -2.82 -4.20
C ALA A 31 -12.51 -3.50 -3.43
N VAL A 32 -11.56 -4.07 -4.16
CA VAL A 32 -10.34 -4.66 -3.60
C VAL A 32 -9.14 -3.77 -3.92
N ILE A 33 -8.31 -3.45 -2.92
CA ILE A 33 -7.03 -2.75 -3.14
C ILE A 33 -5.89 -3.61 -2.61
N MET A 34 -4.90 -3.88 -3.48
CA MET A 34 -3.70 -4.66 -3.15
C MET A 34 -2.50 -3.75 -2.94
N CYS A 35 -1.85 -3.88 -1.78
CA CYS A 35 -0.69 -3.12 -1.33
C CYS A 35 0.57 -4.00 -1.35
N HIS A 36 1.60 -3.60 -2.10
CA HIS A 36 2.88 -4.30 -2.11
C HIS A 36 3.71 -4.04 -0.85
N GLY A 37 4.66 -4.92 -0.55
CA GLY A 37 5.62 -4.76 0.54
C GLY A 37 6.75 -3.77 0.20
N PHE A 38 7.56 -3.43 1.20
CA PHE A 38 8.80 -2.69 0.98
C PHE A 38 9.77 -3.57 0.18
N PRO A 39 10.37 -3.05 -0.90
CA PRO A 39 11.27 -3.84 -1.75
C PRO A 39 12.55 -4.24 -1.00
N ILE A 40 13.11 -5.40 -1.33
CA ILE A 40 14.31 -5.94 -0.70
C ILE A 40 15.56 -5.65 -1.56
N ALA A 41 15.38 -5.52 -2.87
CA ALA A 41 16.44 -5.27 -3.84
C ALA A 41 16.01 -4.22 -4.87
N SER A 42 16.97 -3.62 -5.57
CA SER A 42 16.72 -2.58 -6.58
C SER A 42 15.78 -3.04 -7.71
N LEU A 43 15.88 -4.29 -8.14
CA LEU A 43 14.94 -4.86 -9.12
C LEU A 43 13.52 -4.96 -8.57
N ASP A 44 13.37 -5.20 -7.27
CA ASP A 44 12.06 -5.27 -6.62
C ASP A 44 11.45 -3.87 -6.49
N ALA A 45 12.26 -2.84 -6.24
CA ALA A 45 11.79 -1.46 -6.19
C ALA A 45 11.25 -1.00 -7.56
N GLN A 46 11.94 -1.35 -8.65
CA GLN A 46 11.50 -1.03 -10.01
C GLN A 46 10.27 -1.84 -10.44
N ARG A 47 10.09 -3.04 -9.88
CA ARG A 47 8.98 -3.97 -10.19
C ARG A 47 7.96 -4.09 -9.08
N ALA A 48 8.00 -3.19 -8.11
CA ALA A 48 7.07 -3.22 -6.98
C ALA A 48 5.62 -3.37 -7.48
N GLY A 49 4.94 -4.40 -7.02
CA GLY A 49 3.59 -4.72 -7.48
C GLY A 49 3.47 -5.23 -8.93
N GLY A 50 4.57 -5.46 -9.65
CA GLY A 50 4.53 -5.85 -11.07
C GLY A 50 3.82 -7.16 -11.41
N THR A 51 3.61 -8.04 -10.42
CA THR A 51 2.81 -9.27 -10.55
C THR A 51 1.34 -9.07 -10.13
N PHE A 52 1.02 -7.97 -9.47
CA PHE A 52 -0.31 -7.70 -8.95
C PHE A 52 -1.34 -7.24 -9.99
N PRO A 53 -1.00 -6.57 -11.11
CA PRO A 53 -1.98 -6.26 -12.14
C PRO A 53 -2.75 -7.48 -12.63
N GLN A 54 -2.05 -8.59 -12.94
CA GLN A 54 -2.70 -9.84 -13.37
C GLN A 54 -3.57 -10.45 -12.26
N LEU A 55 -3.12 -10.37 -11.01
CA LEU A 55 -3.92 -10.82 -9.87
C LEU A 55 -5.18 -9.97 -9.73
N MET A 56 -5.09 -8.66 -9.92
CA MET A 56 -6.26 -7.77 -9.86
C MET A 56 -7.21 -8.01 -11.02
N ASP A 57 -6.72 -8.25 -12.24
CA ASP A 57 -7.56 -8.64 -13.38
C ASP A 57 -8.35 -9.91 -13.09
N ARG A 58 -7.68 -10.92 -12.53
CA ARG A 58 -8.31 -12.16 -12.12
C ARG A 58 -9.33 -11.93 -11.00
N THR A 59 -8.95 -11.19 -9.96
CA THR A 59 -9.82 -10.85 -8.84
C THR A 59 -11.08 -10.13 -9.31
N ALA A 60 -10.93 -9.14 -10.20
CA ALA A 60 -12.06 -8.40 -10.75
C ALA A 60 -13.04 -9.31 -11.49
N ASN A 61 -12.52 -10.20 -12.35
CA ASN A 61 -13.37 -11.11 -13.13
C ASN A 61 -14.03 -12.20 -12.28
N GLU A 62 -13.30 -12.77 -11.30
CA GLU A 62 -13.84 -13.86 -10.46
C GLU A 62 -14.85 -13.36 -9.42
N LEU A 63 -14.67 -12.13 -8.91
CA LEU A 63 -15.53 -11.56 -7.87
C LEU A 63 -16.53 -10.52 -8.38
N GLY A 64 -16.54 -10.21 -9.68
CA GLY A 64 -17.44 -9.19 -10.25
C GLY A 64 -17.22 -7.77 -9.69
N CYS A 65 -16.05 -7.45 -9.15
CA CYS A 65 -15.77 -6.22 -8.45
C CYS A 65 -14.66 -5.40 -9.11
N VAL A 66 -14.53 -4.14 -8.71
CA VAL A 66 -13.35 -3.33 -9.07
C VAL A 66 -12.18 -3.76 -8.19
N ALA A 67 -11.02 -4.00 -8.80
CA ALA A 67 -9.79 -4.34 -8.09
C ALA A 67 -8.64 -3.43 -8.53
N MET A 68 -7.87 -2.91 -7.58
CA MET A 68 -6.77 -1.98 -7.83
C MET A 68 -5.49 -2.46 -7.18
N THR A 69 -4.37 -2.27 -7.85
CA THR A 69 -3.05 -2.23 -7.24
C THR A 69 -2.33 -0.95 -7.67
N PHE A 70 -1.38 -0.49 -6.89
CA PHE A 70 -0.60 0.70 -7.20
C PHE A 70 0.81 0.60 -6.66
N ASN A 71 1.71 1.40 -7.20
CA ASN A 71 3.04 1.59 -6.64
C ASN A 71 2.98 2.72 -5.61
N PHE A 72 3.38 2.44 -4.38
CA PHE A 72 3.62 3.49 -3.39
C PHE A 72 4.71 4.46 -3.86
N ARG A 73 4.71 5.70 -3.35
CA ARG A 73 5.77 6.67 -3.63
C ARG A 73 7.16 6.07 -3.43
N GLY A 74 8.10 6.45 -4.30
CA GLY A 74 9.45 5.92 -4.30
C GLY A 74 9.59 4.52 -4.91
N CYS A 75 8.52 3.90 -5.40
CA CYS A 75 8.54 2.57 -5.99
C CYS A 75 7.98 2.55 -7.42
N GLY A 76 8.53 1.67 -8.25
CA GLY A 76 8.10 1.46 -9.63
C GLY A 76 8.10 2.76 -10.43
N GLU A 77 6.97 3.08 -11.05
CA GLU A 77 6.78 4.30 -11.85
C GLU A 77 6.15 5.46 -11.06
N SER A 78 6.00 5.32 -9.74
CA SER A 78 5.44 6.35 -8.86
C SER A 78 6.50 7.38 -8.47
N GLU A 79 6.09 8.64 -8.41
CA GLU A 79 6.94 9.74 -7.98
C GLU A 79 7.21 9.73 -6.48
N GLY A 80 8.18 10.55 -6.05
CA GLY A 80 8.49 10.84 -4.65
C GLY A 80 9.51 9.91 -4.03
N ASP A 81 9.66 10.00 -2.72
CA ASP A 81 10.58 9.22 -1.90
C ASP A 81 9.82 8.49 -0.80
N PHE A 82 10.34 7.34 -0.40
CA PHE A 82 9.75 6.56 0.67
C PHE A 82 9.70 7.32 1.99
N SER A 83 8.52 7.40 2.57
CA SER A 83 8.29 7.63 4.00
C SER A 83 7.08 6.80 4.44
N LEU A 84 7.06 6.35 5.69
CA LEU A 84 5.98 5.50 6.17
C LEU A 84 4.66 6.26 6.22
N GLN A 85 4.71 7.53 6.67
CA GLN A 85 3.57 8.44 6.61
C GLN A 85 3.10 8.66 5.16
N GLY A 86 4.05 8.85 4.25
CA GLY A 86 3.75 9.00 2.84
C GLY A 86 3.00 7.80 2.26
N TRP A 87 3.40 6.58 2.61
CA TRP A 87 2.72 5.37 2.17
C TRP A 87 1.32 5.23 2.78
N VAL A 88 1.14 5.63 4.05
CA VAL A 88 -0.19 5.72 4.66
C VAL A 88 -1.09 6.69 3.92
N ASP A 89 -0.56 7.86 3.55
CA ASP A 89 -1.31 8.87 2.80
C ASP A 89 -1.62 8.40 1.37
N ASP A 90 -0.68 7.71 0.71
CA ASP A 90 -0.90 7.11 -0.61
C ASP A 90 -2.05 6.12 -0.59
N LEU A 91 -2.10 5.24 0.40
CA LEU A 91 -3.19 4.28 0.54
C LEU A 91 -4.54 4.97 0.82
N ARG A 92 -4.57 6.00 1.66
CA ARG A 92 -5.80 6.80 1.89
C ARG A 92 -6.30 7.46 0.60
N ASN A 93 -5.37 8.00 -0.20
CA ASN A 93 -5.72 8.60 -1.49
C ASN A 93 -6.13 7.54 -2.52
N ALA A 94 -5.53 6.35 -2.53
CA ALA A 94 -5.96 5.23 -3.36
C ALA A 94 -7.40 4.78 -3.01
N ILE A 95 -7.74 4.69 -1.73
CA ILE A 95 -9.11 4.39 -1.26
C ILE A 95 -10.08 5.47 -1.77
N ALA A 96 -9.74 6.74 -1.59
CA ALA A 96 -10.58 7.85 -2.05
C ALA A 96 -10.76 7.84 -3.56
N HIS A 97 -9.69 7.52 -4.30
CA HIS A 97 -9.71 7.44 -5.77
C HIS A 97 -10.68 6.37 -6.26
N VAL A 98 -10.58 5.14 -5.76
CA VAL A 98 -11.46 4.03 -6.16
C VAL A 98 -12.92 4.31 -5.79
N LEU A 99 -13.17 4.84 -4.60
CA LEU A 99 -14.52 5.20 -4.15
C LEU A 99 -15.14 6.32 -5.00
N GLY A 100 -14.32 7.28 -5.44
CA GLY A 100 -14.76 8.37 -6.31
C GLY A 100 -15.12 7.93 -7.73
N LEU A 101 -14.39 6.97 -8.28
CA LEU A 101 -14.57 6.50 -9.64
C LEU A 101 -15.75 5.51 -9.81
N HIS A 102 -15.90 4.58 -8.85
CA HIS A 102 -16.75 3.40 -9.03
C HIS A 102 -17.87 3.28 -8.00
N ARG A 103 -17.85 4.10 -6.94
CA ARG A 103 -18.84 4.12 -5.85
C ARG A 103 -19.15 2.73 -5.27
N PRO A 104 -18.14 1.89 -5.00
CA PRO A 104 -18.37 0.60 -4.36
C PRO A 104 -18.94 0.80 -2.95
N SER A 105 -19.53 -0.25 -2.37
CA SER A 105 -20.12 -0.20 -1.02
C SER A 105 -19.08 -0.05 0.10
N GLY A 106 -17.80 -0.24 -0.21
CA GLY A 106 -16.66 -0.13 0.69
C GLY A 106 -15.38 -0.64 0.02
N VAL A 107 -14.34 -0.87 0.81
CA VAL A 107 -13.04 -1.35 0.32
C VAL A 107 -12.56 -2.53 1.16
N ILE A 108 -12.04 -3.55 0.49
CA ILE A 108 -11.24 -4.62 1.10
C ILE A 108 -9.78 -4.30 0.83
N LEU A 109 -8.96 -4.23 1.87
CA LEU A 109 -7.52 -4.04 1.73
C LEU A 109 -6.79 -5.39 1.79
N LEU A 110 -5.98 -5.66 0.79
CA LEU A 110 -5.03 -6.76 0.78
C LEU A 110 -3.61 -6.18 0.86
N GLY A 111 -2.71 -6.83 1.58
CA GLY A 111 -1.35 -6.32 1.64
C GLY A 111 -0.32 -7.36 2.05
N THR A 112 0.87 -7.23 1.50
CA THR A 112 2.01 -8.09 1.80
C THR A 112 3.06 -7.34 2.60
N ASN A 113 3.69 -7.99 3.58
CA ASN A 113 4.79 -7.44 4.39
C ASN A 113 4.45 -6.02 4.90
N THR A 114 5.29 -5.02 4.62
CA THR A 114 5.06 -3.60 4.97
C THR A 114 3.73 -3.06 4.45
N GLY A 115 3.33 -3.41 3.23
CA GLY A 115 2.02 -3.03 2.68
C GLY A 115 0.85 -3.58 3.49
N GLY A 116 0.97 -4.81 4.02
CA GLY A 116 -0.01 -5.39 4.94
C GLY A 116 -0.07 -4.63 6.28
N SER A 117 1.08 -4.22 6.81
CA SER A 117 1.16 -3.43 8.05
C SER A 117 0.55 -2.04 7.88
N ILE A 118 0.78 -1.39 6.73
CA ILE A 118 0.16 -0.10 6.41
C ILE A 118 -1.34 -0.27 6.19
N ALA A 119 -1.75 -1.33 5.48
CA ALA A 119 -3.15 -1.62 5.23
C ALA A 119 -3.96 -1.69 6.53
N ILE A 120 -3.48 -2.41 7.55
CA ILE A 120 -4.18 -2.51 8.84
C ILE A 120 -4.14 -1.20 9.63
N CYS A 121 -3.06 -0.42 9.54
CA CYS A 121 -2.99 0.90 10.17
C CYS A 121 -4.02 1.86 9.57
N VAL A 122 -4.17 1.88 8.25
CA VAL A 122 -5.17 2.71 7.58
C VAL A 122 -6.58 2.18 7.83
N ALA A 123 -6.79 0.87 7.71
CA ALA A 123 -8.09 0.23 7.91
C ALA A 123 -8.67 0.50 9.30
N ALA A 124 -7.83 0.53 10.34
CA ALA A 124 -8.27 0.78 11.71
C ALA A 124 -8.96 2.14 11.88
N ASP A 125 -8.53 3.14 11.12
CA ASP A 125 -8.99 4.53 11.23
C ASP A 125 -9.95 4.94 10.10
N ASP A 126 -10.16 4.07 9.10
CA ASP A 126 -11.05 4.34 7.97
C ASP A 126 -12.27 3.40 7.98
N PRO A 127 -13.47 3.92 8.28
CA PRO A 127 -14.70 3.11 8.33
C PRO A 127 -15.16 2.59 6.96
N ARG A 128 -14.61 3.13 5.86
CA ARG A 128 -14.91 2.68 4.50
C ARG A 128 -14.23 1.35 4.17
N VAL A 129 -13.21 0.95 4.96
CA VAL A 129 -12.57 -0.36 4.84
C VAL A 129 -13.38 -1.40 5.61
N CYS A 130 -13.98 -2.33 4.89
CA CYS A 130 -14.89 -3.33 5.46
C CYS A 130 -14.19 -4.65 5.85
N ALA A 131 -13.07 -4.99 5.22
CA ALA A 131 -12.27 -6.19 5.53
C ALA A 131 -10.79 -5.98 5.21
N ALA A 132 -9.91 -6.81 5.77
CA ALA A 132 -8.48 -6.79 5.50
C ALA A 132 -7.88 -8.21 5.37
N GLY A 133 -7.01 -8.41 4.39
CA GLY A 133 -6.20 -9.62 4.20
C GLY A 133 -4.71 -9.28 4.25
N LEU A 134 -3.99 -9.84 5.21
CA LEU A 134 -2.62 -9.48 5.53
C LEU A 134 -1.71 -10.69 5.37
N LEU A 135 -0.74 -10.60 4.44
CA LEU A 135 0.22 -11.67 4.18
C LEU A 135 1.58 -11.27 4.75
N SER A 136 2.04 -11.99 5.76
CA SER A 136 3.29 -11.75 6.49
C SER A 136 3.48 -10.29 6.92
N PRO A 137 2.48 -9.64 7.56
CA PRO A 137 2.61 -8.26 7.98
C PRO A 137 3.66 -8.14 9.09
N ARG A 138 4.36 -7.00 9.13
CA ARG A 138 5.25 -6.65 10.24
C ARG A 138 4.42 -6.28 11.46
N ALA A 139 4.88 -6.67 12.64
CA ALA A 139 4.24 -6.31 13.92
C ALA A 139 4.44 -4.83 14.28
N ASP A 140 5.59 -4.29 13.92
CA ASP A 140 6.03 -2.90 14.16
C ASP A 140 7.12 -2.50 13.14
N PHE A 141 7.71 -1.32 13.35
CA PHE A 141 8.80 -0.75 12.58
C PHE A 141 9.96 -0.30 13.47
N ASP A 142 10.10 -0.91 14.66
CA ASP A 142 11.06 -0.49 15.66
C ASP A 142 12.51 -0.72 15.19
N ASP A 143 12.79 -1.78 14.43
CA ASP A 143 14.09 -2.03 13.80
C ASP A 143 14.54 -0.90 12.85
N TRP A 144 13.62 -0.32 12.10
CA TRP A 144 13.89 0.85 11.24
C TRP A 144 14.11 2.11 12.06
N ALA A 145 13.34 2.28 13.13
CA ALA A 145 13.45 3.41 14.04
C ALA A 145 14.73 3.38 14.90
N ASP A 146 15.23 2.18 15.23
CA ASP A 146 16.44 1.99 16.03
C ASP A 146 17.71 2.14 15.18
N HIS A 147 17.63 1.84 13.88
CA HIS A 147 18.75 1.92 12.94
C HIS A 147 18.45 2.79 11.70
N PRO A 148 17.99 4.07 11.88
CA PRO A 148 17.43 4.86 10.78
C PRO A 148 18.45 5.20 9.70
N ARG A 149 19.73 5.40 10.04
CA ARG A 149 20.78 5.70 9.07
C ARG A 149 21.06 4.48 8.17
N ARG A 150 21.16 3.29 8.77
CA ARG A 150 21.32 2.04 8.02
C ARG A 150 20.14 1.77 7.11
N PHE A 151 18.93 2.02 7.60
CA PHE A 151 17.73 1.86 6.79
C PHE A 151 17.67 2.89 5.65
N LEU A 152 18.07 4.15 5.89
CA LEU A 152 18.16 5.18 4.86
C LEU A 152 19.15 4.81 3.76
N GLU A 153 20.33 4.31 4.12
CA GLU A 153 21.33 3.82 3.17
C GLU A 153 20.74 2.70 2.30
N HIS A 154 20.11 1.71 2.91
CA HIS A 154 19.44 0.63 2.21
C HIS A 154 18.31 1.15 1.28
N ALA A 155 17.45 2.05 1.76
CA ALA A 155 16.36 2.62 0.96
C ALA A 155 16.87 3.40 -0.27
N ARG A 156 18.03 4.05 -0.15
CA ARG A 156 18.72 4.72 -1.28
C ARG A 156 19.36 3.71 -2.25
N GLU A 157 20.01 2.69 -1.72
CA GLU A 157 20.63 1.64 -2.50
C GLU A 157 19.63 0.90 -3.40
N ILE A 158 18.48 0.57 -2.86
CA ILE A 158 17.41 -0.09 -3.62
C ILE A 158 16.58 0.86 -4.48
N GLY A 159 16.78 2.19 -4.38
CA GLY A 159 16.06 3.18 -5.16
C GLY A 159 14.63 3.48 -4.67
N ALA A 160 14.34 3.29 -3.39
CA ALA A 160 13.09 3.75 -2.78
C ALA A 160 13.17 5.21 -2.30
N ILE A 161 14.39 5.76 -2.20
CA ILE A 161 14.69 7.17 -1.96
C ILE A 161 15.66 7.64 -3.03
N HIS A 162 15.23 8.61 -3.84
CA HIS A 162 15.97 9.14 -4.99
C HIS A 162 16.64 10.48 -4.68
N HIS A 163 16.01 11.32 -3.88
CA HIS A 163 16.50 12.66 -3.59
C HIS A 163 17.53 12.64 -2.47
N ARG A 164 18.72 13.20 -2.75
CA ARG A 164 19.83 13.23 -1.79
C ARG A 164 19.52 13.99 -0.50
N GLN A 165 18.63 15.01 -0.57
CA GLN A 165 18.25 15.82 0.57
C GLN A 165 17.08 15.24 1.38
N PHE A 166 16.51 14.12 0.92
CA PHE A 166 15.44 13.43 1.64
C PHE A 166 16.01 12.30 2.53
N PRO A 167 15.54 12.12 3.75
CA PRO A 167 14.62 13.00 4.49
C PRO A 167 15.33 14.28 4.99
N PRO A 168 14.60 15.39 5.19
CA PRO A 168 15.18 16.61 5.74
C PRO A 168 15.81 16.45 7.12
N SER A 169 15.26 15.55 7.93
CA SER A 169 15.78 15.13 9.23
C SER A 169 15.62 13.63 9.41
N VAL A 170 16.73 12.93 9.60
CA VAL A 170 16.75 11.49 9.85
C VAL A 170 16.09 11.15 11.19
N GLU A 171 16.27 12.01 12.19
CA GLU A 171 15.71 11.84 13.52
C GLU A 171 14.18 11.99 13.53
N GLU A 172 13.62 12.91 12.75
CA GLU A 172 12.17 13.07 12.61
C GLU A 172 11.57 11.89 11.81
N TRP A 173 12.25 11.50 10.74
CA TRP A 173 11.88 10.34 9.94
C TRP A 173 11.89 9.05 10.77
N ALA A 174 12.88 8.87 11.64
CA ALA A 174 12.94 7.72 12.57
C ALA A 174 11.77 7.71 13.58
N ARG A 175 11.38 8.89 14.07
CA ARG A 175 10.22 9.02 14.99
C ARG A 175 8.91 8.66 14.30
N GLU A 176 8.80 8.88 13.01
CA GLU A 176 7.64 8.50 12.20
C GLU A 176 7.37 6.99 12.28
N PHE A 177 8.40 6.16 12.21
CA PHE A 177 8.25 4.70 12.27
C PHE A 177 7.58 4.21 13.55
N ARG A 178 7.82 4.87 14.68
CA ARG A 178 7.22 4.52 15.96
C ARG A 178 5.76 4.95 16.12
N ARG A 179 5.23 5.78 15.22
CA ARG A 179 3.81 6.19 15.26
C ARG A 179 2.89 5.10 14.78
N PHE A 180 3.35 4.25 13.88
CA PHE A 180 2.54 3.20 13.29
C PHE A 180 2.72 1.89 14.07
N ARG A 181 1.60 1.39 14.58
CA ARG A 181 1.56 0.21 15.45
C ARG A 181 0.55 -0.81 14.90
N PRO A 182 0.96 -1.66 13.91
CA PRO A 182 0.07 -2.61 13.24
C PRO A 182 -0.70 -3.49 14.20
N VAL A 183 -0.06 -4.04 15.25
CA VAL A 183 -0.72 -4.88 16.26
C VAL A 183 -1.82 -4.11 17.01
N ALA A 184 -1.56 -2.88 17.40
CA ALA A 184 -2.58 -2.05 18.08
C ALA A 184 -3.71 -1.66 17.12
N SER A 185 -3.38 -1.42 15.85
CA SER A 185 -4.35 -1.13 14.79
C SER A 185 -5.24 -2.33 14.52
N ALA A 186 -4.70 -3.55 14.48
CA ALA A 186 -5.48 -4.77 14.31
C ALA A 186 -6.54 -4.93 15.40
N ARG A 187 -6.20 -4.60 16.66
CA ARG A 187 -7.17 -4.60 17.76
C ARG A 187 -8.28 -3.58 17.58
N ARG A 188 -7.98 -2.38 17.08
CA ARG A 188 -8.98 -1.34 16.80
C ARG A 188 -9.83 -1.66 15.57
N PHE A 189 -9.30 -2.43 14.63
CA PHE A 189 -10.02 -2.85 13.44
C PHE A 189 -11.18 -3.80 13.74
N ALA A 190 -11.07 -4.63 14.77
CA ALA A 190 -12.16 -5.51 15.23
C ALA A 190 -13.46 -4.70 15.52
N PRO A 191 -14.65 -5.23 15.26
CA PRO A 191 -14.94 -6.61 14.84
C PRO A 191 -14.97 -6.86 13.31
N ARG A 192 -14.46 -5.93 12.51
CA ARG A 192 -14.42 -6.11 11.04
C ARG A 192 -13.57 -7.34 10.65
N PRO A 193 -13.97 -8.09 9.61
CA PRO A 193 -13.26 -9.29 9.19
C PRO A 193 -11.79 -9.04 8.84
N MET A 194 -10.89 -9.85 9.39
CA MET A 194 -9.46 -9.79 9.12
C MET A 194 -8.90 -11.20 8.96
N LEU A 195 -8.18 -11.44 7.86
CA LEU A 195 -7.37 -12.62 7.63
C LEU A 195 -5.89 -12.26 7.79
N VAL A 196 -5.17 -12.98 8.64
CA VAL A 196 -3.72 -12.86 8.78
C VAL A 196 -3.09 -14.20 8.42
N MET A 197 -2.16 -14.18 7.47
CA MET A 197 -1.36 -15.34 7.08
C MET A 197 0.11 -15.02 7.36
N HIS A 198 0.78 -15.87 8.10
CA HIS A 198 2.20 -15.74 8.44
C HIS A 198 2.86 -17.10 8.39
N GLY A 199 4.05 -17.19 7.81
CA GLY A 199 4.90 -18.39 7.77
C GLY A 199 6.16 -18.21 8.59
#